data_cb92aa2867cd0ec460af72a2435fa243
#
_entry.id   cb92aa2867cd0ec460af72a2435fa243
#
_cell.length_a   1.000
_cell.length_b   1.000
_cell.length_c   1.000
_cell.angle_alpha   90.00
_cell.angle_beta   90.00
_cell.angle_gamma   90.00
#
_symmetry.space_group_name_H-M   'P 1'
#
loop_
_entity.id
_entity.type
_entity.pdbx_description
1 polymer ?
#
loop_
_entity_poly.entity_id
_entity_poly.type
_entity_poly.pdbx_seq_one_letter_code
_entity_poly.pdbx_strand_id
1 'polypeptide(L)'
;MTTDPLPDAPHTPRRGRPRDAARDRALMDATLAELQLHGYSGLTTAAVARRAGVSTATLYRRWRSKEDLVLGAAQAWAEELGPDHDTGSLRSDLSRLLHDKAAALDGPSGRLLRAVLGEAAHNQALADVLMEQFVLPLQTRVELLLRRAVDRGEIPADQDPLVVGELVIGPMVSHTFLIPHTPGSRPGQEMAERLLPYLLRA
;
A
#
# COMPACT_ATOMS: atom_id res chain seq x y z
N MET A 1 -1.51 42.64 50.92
CA MET A 1 -2.36 42.30 49.76
C MET A 1 -1.44 41.76 48.71
N THR A 2 -1.29 40.42 48.65
CA THR A 2 -0.40 39.70 47.75
C THR A 2 -1.30 39.16 46.64
N THR A 3 -1.07 39.64 45.41
CA THR A 3 -1.81 39.22 44.24
C THR A 3 -1.11 37.99 43.66
N ASP A 4 -1.78 36.84 43.73
CA ASP A 4 -1.36 35.57 43.16
C ASP A 4 -1.61 35.57 41.64
N PRO A 5 -0.65 35.17 40.78
CA PRO A 5 -0.87 35.10 39.33
C PRO A 5 -1.67 33.86 38.96
N LEU A 6 -2.67 34.04 38.07
CA LEU A 6 -3.53 33.03 37.48
C LEU A 6 -2.70 31.95 36.75
N PRO A 7 -3.12 30.68 36.81
CA PRO A 7 -2.44 29.59 36.09
C PRO A 7 -2.64 29.68 34.57
N ASP A 8 -1.55 29.42 33.88
CA ASP A 8 -1.41 29.41 32.42
C ASP A 8 -2.35 28.37 31.77
N ALA A 9 -3.07 28.77 30.74
CA ALA A 9 -3.99 27.89 30.01
C ALA A 9 -3.26 26.80 29.22
N PRO A 10 -3.80 25.58 29.13
CA PRO A 10 -3.13 24.48 28.42
C PRO A 10 -3.04 24.78 26.94
N HIS A 11 -1.81 24.76 26.43
CA HIS A 11 -1.50 24.82 25.00
C HIS A 11 -2.07 23.58 24.27
N THR A 12 -3.20 23.76 23.59
CA THR A 12 -3.73 22.79 22.64
C THR A 12 -2.77 22.65 21.44
N PRO A 13 -2.30 21.44 21.08
CA PRO A 13 -1.46 21.26 19.91
C PRO A 13 -2.24 21.65 18.65
N ARG A 14 -1.72 22.61 17.88
CA ARG A 14 -2.29 23.03 16.60
C ARG A 14 -2.26 21.84 15.64
N ARG A 15 -3.42 21.23 15.37
CA ARG A 15 -3.61 20.29 14.26
C ARG A 15 -3.09 20.93 12.97
N GLY A 16 -2.20 20.23 12.27
CA GLY A 16 -1.62 20.65 10.99
C GLY A 16 -2.72 21.11 10.01
N ARG A 17 -2.41 22.20 9.34
CA ARG A 17 -3.33 23.02 8.54
C ARG A 17 -3.97 22.22 7.40
N PRO A 18 -5.28 22.23 7.14
CA PRO A 18 -5.97 21.47 6.07
C PRO A 18 -5.38 21.64 4.65
N ARG A 19 -4.73 22.80 4.39
CA ARG A 19 -4.02 23.07 3.12
C ARG A 19 -2.81 22.20 2.87
N ASP A 20 -2.17 21.65 3.90
CA ASP A 20 -0.99 20.81 3.74
C ASP A 20 -1.37 19.39 3.30
N ALA A 21 -2.43 18.82 3.85
CA ALA A 21 -2.91 17.49 3.47
C ALA A 21 -3.40 17.44 1.99
N ALA A 22 -4.10 18.48 1.53
CA ALA A 22 -4.56 18.56 0.13
C ALA A 22 -3.39 18.67 -0.86
N ARG A 23 -2.33 19.39 -0.50
CA ARG A 23 -1.12 19.50 -1.32
C ARG A 23 -0.32 18.20 -1.34
N ASP A 24 -0.27 17.48 -0.22
CA ASP A 24 0.38 16.18 -0.15
C ASP A 24 -0.34 15.19 -1.04
N ARG A 25 -1.66 15.12 -0.96
CA ARG A 25 -2.46 14.28 -1.84
C ARG A 25 -2.23 14.61 -3.31
N ALA A 26 -2.24 15.89 -3.69
CA ALA A 26 -1.97 16.33 -5.07
C ALA A 26 -0.56 15.92 -5.56
N LEU A 27 0.45 15.97 -4.68
CA LEU A 27 1.80 15.50 -5.01
C LEU A 27 1.87 13.98 -5.15
N MET A 28 1.17 13.22 -4.30
CA MET A 28 1.08 11.76 -4.42
C MET A 28 0.39 11.35 -5.72
N ASP A 29 -0.75 11.95 -6.03
CA ASP A 29 -1.49 11.70 -7.27
C ASP A 29 -0.66 12.07 -8.51
N ALA A 30 0.07 13.19 -8.46
CA ALA A 30 0.97 13.60 -9.52
C ALA A 30 2.17 12.63 -9.68
N THR A 31 2.73 12.15 -8.58
CA THR A 31 3.80 11.15 -8.59
C THR A 31 3.34 9.86 -9.27
N LEU A 32 2.17 9.36 -8.90
CA LEU A 32 1.58 8.17 -9.49
C LEU A 32 1.34 8.36 -11.00
N ALA A 33 0.79 9.52 -11.41
CA ALA A 33 0.53 9.82 -12.81
C ALA A 33 1.83 9.89 -13.64
N GLU A 34 2.90 10.51 -13.12
CA GLU A 34 4.21 10.55 -13.79
C GLU A 34 4.85 9.15 -13.87
N LEU A 35 4.73 8.34 -12.80
CA LEU A 35 5.20 6.94 -12.82
C LEU A 35 4.47 6.11 -13.88
N GLN A 36 3.16 6.30 -14.04
CA GLN A 36 2.37 5.58 -15.05
C GLN A 36 2.75 5.96 -16.49
N LEU A 37 3.05 7.24 -16.73
CA LEU A 37 3.35 7.74 -18.07
C LEU A 37 4.79 7.46 -18.49
N HIS A 38 5.74 7.54 -17.57
CA HIS A 38 7.16 7.60 -17.87
C HIS A 38 7.99 6.51 -17.17
N GLY A 39 7.36 5.68 -16.36
CA GLY A 39 8.04 4.72 -15.48
C GLY A 39 8.89 5.41 -14.41
N TYR A 40 9.57 4.62 -13.59
CA TYR A 40 10.44 5.18 -12.57
C TYR A 40 11.62 5.95 -13.19
N SER A 41 12.29 5.41 -14.19
CA SER A 41 13.48 6.04 -14.82
C SER A 41 13.14 7.41 -15.41
N GLY A 42 11.98 7.56 -16.07
CA GLY A 42 11.53 8.82 -16.67
C GLY A 42 10.89 9.81 -15.71
N LEU A 43 10.55 9.41 -14.49
CA LEU A 43 9.98 10.32 -13.48
C LEU A 43 11.00 11.36 -13.04
N THR A 44 10.58 12.64 -13.04
CA THR A 44 11.37 13.75 -12.50
C THR A 44 10.57 14.53 -11.46
N THR A 45 11.22 14.98 -10.39
CA THR A 45 10.58 15.80 -9.34
C THR A 45 10.04 17.13 -9.90
N ALA A 46 10.66 17.67 -10.95
CA ALA A 46 10.18 18.87 -11.64
C ALA A 46 8.84 18.61 -12.38
N ALA A 47 8.70 17.46 -13.04
CA ALA A 47 7.44 17.07 -13.70
C ALA A 47 6.32 16.88 -12.69
N VAL A 48 6.62 16.19 -11.57
CA VAL A 48 5.66 15.99 -10.47
C VAL A 48 5.21 17.33 -9.88
N ALA A 49 6.15 18.22 -9.53
CA ALA A 49 5.82 19.54 -8.97
C ALA A 49 4.93 20.35 -9.92
N ARG A 50 5.26 20.37 -11.22
CA ARG A 50 4.47 21.06 -12.26
C ARG A 50 3.05 20.47 -12.35
N ARG A 51 2.91 19.15 -12.38
CA ARG A 51 1.61 18.45 -12.44
C ARG A 51 0.76 18.72 -11.20
N ALA A 52 1.39 18.75 -10.01
CA ALA A 52 0.72 19.05 -8.75
C ALA A 52 0.42 20.54 -8.54
N GLY A 53 0.84 21.43 -9.43
CA GLY A 53 0.65 22.88 -9.31
C GLY A 53 1.43 23.51 -8.15
N VAL A 54 2.59 22.95 -7.79
CA VAL A 54 3.46 23.47 -6.72
C VAL A 54 4.87 23.77 -7.25
N SER A 55 5.65 24.57 -6.50
CA SER A 55 7.05 24.78 -6.82
C SER A 55 7.90 23.55 -6.44
N THR A 56 9.02 23.35 -7.15
CA THR A 56 10.00 22.32 -6.79
C THR A 56 10.55 22.53 -5.38
N ALA A 57 10.73 23.79 -4.92
CA ALA A 57 11.12 24.09 -3.55
C ALA A 57 10.09 23.60 -2.52
N THR A 58 8.80 23.63 -2.84
CA THR A 58 7.74 23.08 -1.98
C THR A 58 7.83 21.56 -1.90
N LEU A 59 8.14 20.88 -3.01
CA LEU A 59 8.35 19.44 -3.05
C LEU A 59 9.60 19.05 -2.23
N TYR A 60 10.77 19.69 -2.49
CA TYR A 60 12.03 19.34 -1.82
C TYR A 60 12.06 19.65 -0.32
N ARG A 61 11.17 20.49 0.17
CA ARG A 61 11.04 20.70 1.62
C ARG A 61 10.53 19.44 2.35
N ARG A 62 9.85 18.53 1.65
CA ARG A 62 9.23 17.30 2.21
C ARG A 62 9.94 16.03 1.78
N TRP A 63 10.31 15.94 0.52
CA TRP A 63 10.97 14.78 -0.06
C TRP A 63 12.33 15.20 -0.63
N ARG A 64 13.36 14.60 -0.08
CA ARG A 64 14.76 14.99 -0.40
C ARG A 64 15.24 14.41 -1.73
N SER A 65 14.58 13.30 -2.17
CA SER A 65 14.96 12.59 -3.37
C SER A 65 13.72 12.10 -4.13
N LYS A 66 13.94 11.56 -5.30
CA LYS A 66 12.93 10.88 -6.11
C LYS A 66 12.42 9.60 -5.41
N GLU A 67 13.32 8.88 -4.76
CA GLU A 67 13.05 7.69 -3.97
C GLU A 67 12.12 8.05 -2.79
N ASP A 68 12.47 9.08 -2.01
CA ASP A 68 11.63 9.58 -0.90
C ASP A 68 10.22 9.94 -1.37
N LEU A 69 10.11 10.55 -2.56
CA LEU A 69 8.83 10.93 -3.13
C LEU A 69 7.97 9.69 -3.50
N VAL A 70 8.61 8.69 -4.10
CA VAL A 70 7.95 7.42 -4.45
C VAL A 70 7.57 6.65 -3.20
N LEU A 71 8.45 6.62 -2.18
CA LEU A 71 8.14 6.03 -0.87
C LEU A 71 6.93 6.71 -0.22
N GLY A 72 6.91 8.04 -0.20
CA GLY A 72 5.77 8.81 0.34
C GLY A 72 4.46 8.52 -0.41
N ALA A 73 4.51 8.36 -1.73
CA ALA A 73 3.37 7.94 -2.53
C ALA A 73 2.94 6.50 -2.17
N ALA A 74 3.89 5.58 -2.03
CA ALA A 74 3.59 4.20 -1.65
C ALA A 74 2.96 4.11 -0.26
N GLN A 75 3.45 4.86 0.73
CA GLN A 75 2.88 4.92 2.08
C GLN A 75 1.44 5.45 2.08
N ALA A 76 1.19 6.54 1.34
CA ALA A 76 -0.15 7.12 1.24
C ALA A 76 -1.18 6.15 0.64
N TRP A 77 -0.75 5.27 -0.26
CA TRP A 77 -1.61 4.25 -0.88
C TRP A 77 -1.64 2.94 -0.10
N ALA A 78 -0.62 2.64 0.71
CA ALA A 78 -0.60 1.48 1.60
C ALA A 78 -1.67 1.59 2.69
N GLU A 79 -2.00 2.80 3.14
CA GLU A 79 -3.10 3.06 4.08
C GLU A 79 -4.47 2.65 3.52
N GLU A 80 -4.62 2.54 2.19
CA GLU A 80 -5.83 2.07 1.50
C GLU A 80 -5.95 0.53 1.44
N LEU A 81 -5.01 -0.22 2.03
CA LEU A 81 -4.97 -1.69 1.97
C LEU A 81 -6.13 -2.41 2.69
N GLY A 82 -7.13 -1.68 3.10
CA GLY A 82 -8.34 -2.20 3.75
C GLY A 82 -8.14 -2.57 5.23
N PRO A 83 -9.23 -2.76 5.96
CA PRO A 83 -9.20 -3.12 7.38
C PRO A 83 -8.67 -4.53 7.62
N ASP A 84 -8.26 -4.82 8.85
CA ASP A 84 -8.12 -6.18 9.32
C ASP A 84 -9.52 -6.83 9.45
N HIS A 85 -9.67 -8.02 8.87
CA HIS A 85 -10.94 -8.75 8.90
C HIS A 85 -10.90 -9.84 9.97
N ASP A 86 -11.90 -9.86 10.83
CA ASP A 86 -12.18 -10.93 11.79
C ASP A 86 -13.68 -11.25 11.72
N THR A 87 -14.03 -12.11 10.78
CA THR A 87 -15.43 -12.48 10.49
C THR A 87 -15.87 -13.72 11.24
N GLY A 88 -14.98 -14.33 11.99
CA GLY A 88 -15.22 -15.58 12.70
C GLY A 88 -14.98 -16.84 11.88
N SER A 89 -14.47 -16.75 10.64
CA SER A 89 -14.06 -17.92 9.85
C SER A 89 -12.91 -17.62 8.89
N LEU A 90 -11.97 -18.56 8.77
CA LEU A 90 -10.84 -18.50 7.85
C LEU A 90 -11.28 -18.24 6.41
N ARG A 91 -12.31 -18.93 5.95
CA ARG A 91 -12.85 -18.77 4.59
C ARG A 91 -13.26 -17.33 4.31
N SER A 92 -14.02 -16.73 5.23
CA SER A 92 -14.53 -15.36 5.04
C SER A 92 -13.42 -14.32 5.16
N ASP A 93 -12.49 -14.54 6.09
CA ASP A 93 -11.34 -13.65 6.31
C ASP A 93 -10.40 -13.66 5.09
N LEU A 94 -10.05 -14.84 4.55
CA LEU A 94 -9.29 -14.99 3.30
C LEU A 94 -10.00 -14.39 2.10
N SER A 95 -11.32 -14.63 1.97
CA SER A 95 -12.10 -14.06 0.87
C SER A 95 -12.05 -12.55 0.87
N ARG A 96 -12.20 -11.91 2.03
CA ARG A 96 -12.11 -10.45 2.16
C ARG A 96 -10.70 -9.93 1.90
N LEU A 97 -9.68 -10.60 2.45
CA LEU A 97 -8.28 -10.25 2.18
C LEU A 97 -7.97 -10.29 0.69
N LEU A 98 -8.35 -11.36 0.00
CA LEU A 98 -8.16 -11.49 -1.45
C LEU A 98 -8.89 -10.42 -2.24
N HIS A 99 -10.14 -10.11 -1.84
CA HIS A 99 -10.94 -9.07 -2.49
C HIS A 99 -10.30 -7.68 -2.34
N ASP A 100 -9.84 -7.33 -1.13
CA ASP A 100 -9.14 -6.05 -0.88
C ASP A 100 -7.84 -5.96 -1.68
N LYS A 101 -7.05 -7.05 -1.72
CA LYS A 101 -5.82 -7.09 -2.52
C LYS A 101 -6.12 -7.00 -4.02
N ALA A 102 -7.16 -7.64 -4.49
CA ALA A 102 -7.63 -7.52 -5.87
C ALA A 102 -7.98 -6.07 -6.23
N ALA A 103 -8.78 -5.42 -5.40
CA ALA A 103 -9.16 -4.01 -5.60
C ALA A 103 -7.94 -3.08 -5.61
N ALA A 104 -6.96 -3.33 -4.71
CA ALA A 104 -5.70 -2.57 -4.68
C ALA A 104 -4.86 -2.79 -5.95
N LEU A 105 -4.73 -4.05 -6.43
CA LEU A 105 -3.96 -4.37 -7.63
C LEU A 105 -4.59 -3.85 -8.92
N ASP A 106 -5.91 -3.87 -9.02
CA ASP A 106 -6.66 -3.32 -10.15
C ASP A 106 -6.75 -1.77 -10.09
N GLY A 107 -6.40 -1.18 -8.95
CA GLY A 107 -6.47 0.25 -8.64
C GLY A 107 -5.14 1.01 -8.76
N PRO A 108 -5.08 2.21 -8.16
CA PRO A 108 -3.87 3.05 -8.15
C PRO A 108 -2.65 2.39 -7.51
N SER A 109 -2.83 1.64 -6.41
CA SER A 109 -1.75 0.93 -5.71
C SER A 109 -1.08 -0.10 -6.61
N GLY A 110 -1.84 -0.85 -7.41
CA GLY A 110 -1.28 -1.80 -8.37
C GLY A 110 -0.53 -1.13 -9.52
N ARG A 111 -0.98 0.06 -9.95
CA ARG A 111 -0.22 0.83 -10.95
C ARG A 111 1.12 1.32 -10.40
N LEU A 112 1.16 1.77 -9.15
CA LEU A 112 2.39 2.13 -8.44
C LEU A 112 3.31 0.90 -8.29
N LEU A 113 2.76 -0.21 -7.81
CA LEU A 113 3.49 -1.47 -7.64
C LEU A 113 4.13 -1.91 -8.96
N ARG A 114 3.39 -1.89 -10.06
CA ARG A 114 3.91 -2.21 -11.40
C ARG A 114 5.08 -1.32 -11.80
N ALA A 115 4.97 0.01 -11.58
CA ALA A 115 6.00 0.96 -11.95
C ALA A 115 7.31 0.78 -11.14
N VAL A 116 7.20 0.36 -9.89
CA VAL A 116 8.35 0.17 -8.98
C VAL A 116 8.96 -1.23 -9.13
N LEU A 117 8.15 -2.25 -9.39
CA LEU A 117 8.56 -3.66 -9.42
C LEU A 117 9.70 -3.93 -10.42
N GLY A 118 9.59 -3.35 -11.62
CA GLY A 118 10.61 -3.53 -12.66
C GLY A 118 11.97 -2.91 -12.30
N GLU A 119 11.98 -1.83 -11.54
CA GLU A 119 13.20 -1.12 -11.14
C GLU A 119 13.83 -1.68 -9.85
N ALA A 120 13.03 -2.31 -9.00
CA ALA A 120 13.48 -2.81 -7.70
C ALA A 120 14.61 -3.86 -7.80
N ALA A 121 14.66 -4.61 -8.90
CA ALA A 121 15.73 -5.58 -9.16
C ALA A 121 17.12 -4.93 -9.27
N HIS A 122 17.17 -3.62 -9.55
CA HIS A 122 18.42 -2.87 -9.76
C HIS A 122 18.55 -1.64 -8.84
N ASN A 123 17.58 -1.43 -7.96
CA ASN A 123 17.54 -0.29 -7.04
C ASN A 123 17.09 -0.73 -5.65
N GLN A 124 18.05 -0.83 -4.72
CA GLN A 124 17.80 -1.31 -3.36
C GLN A 124 16.76 -0.46 -2.62
N ALA A 125 16.79 0.87 -2.77
CA ALA A 125 15.80 1.73 -2.10
C ALA A 125 14.36 1.44 -2.55
N LEU A 126 14.16 1.07 -3.81
CA LEU A 126 12.84 0.66 -4.31
C LEU A 126 12.48 -0.77 -3.89
N ALA A 127 13.46 -1.67 -3.77
CA ALA A 127 13.23 -2.99 -3.20
C ALA A 127 12.77 -2.89 -1.74
N ASP A 128 13.40 -1.99 -0.96
CA ASP A 128 13.00 -1.71 0.43
C ASP A 128 11.56 -1.15 0.49
N VAL A 129 11.20 -0.23 -0.42
CA VAL A 129 9.82 0.27 -0.55
C VAL A 129 8.82 -0.86 -0.80
N LEU A 130 9.14 -1.77 -1.73
CA LEU A 130 8.28 -2.93 -2.01
C LEU A 130 8.12 -3.82 -0.77
N MET A 131 9.23 -4.10 -0.10
CA MET A 131 9.22 -4.93 1.10
C MET A 131 8.38 -4.29 2.21
N GLU A 132 8.68 -3.05 2.57
CA GLU A 132 8.06 -2.36 3.71
C GLU A 132 6.59 -1.99 3.48
N GLN A 133 6.23 -1.60 2.25
CA GLN A 133 4.89 -1.06 1.98
C GLN A 133 3.90 -2.08 1.41
N PHE A 134 4.39 -3.17 0.81
CA PHE A 134 3.51 -4.16 0.17
C PHE A 134 3.66 -5.56 0.77
N VAL A 135 4.89 -6.04 1.00
CA VAL A 135 5.12 -7.43 1.42
C VAL A 135 4.89 -7.61 2.93
N LEU A 136 5.61 -6.86 3.78
CA LEU A 136 5.53 -7.01 5.23
C LEU A 136 4.11 -6.75 5.79
N PRO A 137 3.35 -5.74 5.34
CA PRO A 137 1.99 -5.54 5.81
C PRO A 137 1.06 -6.71 5.45
N LEU A 138 1.25 -7.34 4.28
CA LEU A 138 0.48 -8.53 3.91
C LEU A 138 0.84 -9.72 4.79
N GLN A 139 2.14 -9.98 5.00
CA GLN A 139 2.61 -11.08 5.85
C GLN A 139 2.05 -10.96 7.28
N THR A 140 2.10 -9.76 7.87
CA THR A 140 1.54 -9.51 9.20
C THR A 140 0.04 -9.81 9.26
N ARG A 141 -0.72 -9.44 8.21
CA ARG A 141 -2.16 -9.74 8.16
C ARG A 141 -2.44 -11.23 8.01
N VAL A 142 -1.69 -11.92 7.14
CA VAL A 142 -1.82 -13.37 6.98
C VAL A 142 -1.49 -14.10 8.28
N GLU A 143 -0.41 -13.70 8.96
CA GLU A 143 -0.05 -14.28 10.27
C GLU A 143 -1.19 -14.13 11.28
N LEU A 144 -1.76 -12.93 11.42
CA LEU A 144 -2.85 -12.68 12.34
C LEU A 144 -4.10 -13.50 12.00
N LEU A 145 -4.44 -13.59 10.71
CA LEU A 145 -5.57 -14.36 10.20
C LEU A 145 -5.40 -15.86 10.50
N LEU A 146 -4.22 -16.44 10.22
CA LEU A 146 -3.92 -17.85 10.49
C LEU A 146 -3.92 -18.13 11.99
N ARG A 147 -3.34 -17.25 12.82
CA ARG A 147 -3.36 -17.39 14.28
C ARG A 147 -4.80 -17.51 14.81
N ARG A 148 -5.71 -16.62 14.36
CA ARG A 148 -7.13 -16.69 14.74
C ARG A 148 -7.79 -17.97 14.28
N ALA A 149 -7.45 -18.46 13.08
CA ALA A 149 -8.00 -19.73 12.57
C ALA A 149 -7.51 -20.93 13.38
N VAL A 150 -6.25 -20.94 13.83
CA VAL A 150 -5.70 -21.95 14.76
C VAL A 150 -6.45 -21.90 16.10
N ASP A 151 -6.62 -20.70 16.67
CA ASP A 151 -7.31 -20.51 17.95
C ASP A 151 -8.78 -20.99 17.90
N ARG A 152 -9.41 -20.91 16.71
CA ARG A 152 -10.75 -21.44 16.48
C ARG A 152 -10.79 -22.93 16.11
N GLY A 153 -9.62 -23.56 15.95
CA GLY A 153 -9.51 -24.98 15.57
C GLY A 153 -9.89 -25.27 14.11
N GLU A 154 -9.85 -24.26 13.23
CA GLU A 154 -10.17 -24.41 11.82
C GLU A 154 -9.02 -25.01 11.00
N ILE A 155 -7.78 -24.77 11.43
CA ILE A 155 -6.55 -25.28 10.81
C ILE A 155 -5.55 -25.73 11.89
N PRO A 156 -4.62 -26.64 11.56
CA PRO A 156 -3.51 -26.99 12.45
C PRO A 156 -2.53 -25.84 12.60
N ALA A 157 -1.74 -25.86 13.68
CA ALA A 157 -0.80 -24.78 14.04
C ALA A 157 0.53 -24.80 13.27
N ASP A 158 0.70 -25.71 12.33
CA ASP A 158 1.93 -25.91 11.54
C ASP A 158 1.96 -25.14 10.22
N GLN A 159 0.95 -24.33 9.95
CA GLN A 159 0.92 -23.49 8.76
C GLN A 159 1.96 -22.37 8.85
N ASP A 160 2.80 -22.25 7.83
CA ASP A 160 3.79 -21.17 7.73
C ASP A 160 3.14 -19.92 7.13
N PRO A 161 3.00 -18.81 7.91
CA PRO A 161 2.38 -17.57 7.42
C PRO A 161 3.14 -16.95 6.25
N LEU A 162 4.45 -17.13 6.16
CA LEU A 162 5.26 -16.64 5.04
C LEU A 162 4.85 -17.33 3.75
N VAL A 163 4.80 -18.66 3.77
CA VAL A 163 4.40 -19.46 2.59
C VAL A 163 2.97 -19.12 2.16
N VAL A 164 2.04 -19.01 3.10
CA VAL A 164 0.65 -18.61 2.77
C VAL A 164 0.59 -17.20 2.18
N GLY A 165 1.38 -16.25 2.72
CA GLY A 165 1.48 -14.89 2.19
C GLY A 165 2.01 -14.86 0.75
N GLU A 166 3.04 -15.66 0.45
CA GLU A 166 3.60 -15.81 -0.90
C GLU A 166 2.60 -16.46 -1.86
N LEU A 167 1.85 -17.47 -1.41
CA LEU A 167 0.78 -18.11 -2.19
C LEU A 167 -0.40 -17.15 -2.47
N VAL A 168 -0.62 -16.16 -1.62
CA VAL A 168 -1.62 -15.10 -1.86
C VAL A 168 -1.11 -14.11 -2.89
N ILE A 169 0.05 -13.51 -2.67
CA ILE A 169 0.49 -12.37 -3.48
C ILE A 169 1.10 -12.80 -4.82
N GLY A 170 1.86 -13.89 -4.86
CA GLY A 170 2.57 -14.34 -6.07
C GLY A 170 1.65 -14.53 -7.26
N PRO A 171 0.61 -15.39 -7.18
CA PRO A 171 -0.34 -15.58 -8.26
C PRO A 171 -1.09 -14.31 -8.65
N MET A 172 -1.48 -13.48 -7.68
CA MET A 172 -2.19 -12.23 -7.95
C MET A 172 -1.31 -11.23 -8.71
N VAL A 173 -0.05 -11.03 -8.30
CA VAL A 173 0.91 -10.15 -8.99
C VAL A 173 1.23 -10.69 -10.37
N SER A 174 1.55 -11.98 -10.48
CA SER A 174 1.85 -12.63 -11.77
C SER A 174 0.69 -12.50 -12.75
N HIS A 175 -0.53 -12.83 -12.30
CA HIS A 175 -1.71 -12.75 -13.16
C HIS A 175 -2.00 -11.30 -13.57
N THR A 176 -1.92 -10.34 -12.63
CA THR A 176 -2.26 -8.94 -12.92
C THR A 176 -1.23 -8.24 -13.83
N PHE A 177 0.07 -8.55 -13.67
CA PHE A 177 1.12 -7.75 -14.30
C PHE A 177 1.89 -8.44 -15.42
N LEU A 178 1.95 -9.77 -15.42
CA LEU A 178 2.77 -10.53 -16.38
C LEU A 178 1.95 -11.20 -17.47
N ILE A 179 0.64 -11.43 -17.24
CA ILE A 179 -0.24 -12.04 -18.24
C ILE A 179 -0.98 -10.93 -19.00
N PRO A 180 -1.05 -10.99 -20.34
CA PRO A 180 -1.84 -10.06 -21.12
C PRO A 180 -3.35 -10.16 -20.81
N HIS A 181 -4.01 -9.03 -20.66
CA HIS A 181 -5.44 -8.95 -20.37
C HIS A 181 -6.20 -8.10 -21.38
N THR A 182 -7.49 -8.39 -21.52
CA THR A 182 -8.39 -7.59 -22.35
C THR A 182 -8.60 -6.21 -21.71
N PRO A 183 -8.66 -5.12 -22.49
CA PRO A 183 -9.00 -3.81 -21.95
C PRO A 183 -10.32 -3.85 -21.16
N GLY A 184 -10.29 -3.31 -19.94
CA GLY A 184 -11.46 -3.27 -19.05
C GLY A 184 -11.67 -4.49 -18.15
N SER A 185 -10.84 -5.55 -18.27
CA SER A 185 -10.82 -6.67 -17.32
C SER A 185 -10.31 -6.22 -15.94
N ARG A 186 -10.60 -7.03 -14.91
CA ARG A 186 -10.10 -6.86 -13.55
C ARG A 186 -9.29 -8.08 -13.13
N PRO A 187 -8.05 -8.17 -13.60
CA PRO A 187 -7.24 -9.39 -13.43
C PRO A 187 -6.98 -9.74 -11.96
N GLY A 188 -6.87 -8.74 -11.08
CA GLY A 188 -6.76 -8.97 -9.64
C GLY A 188 -8.00 -9.69 -9.10
N GLN A 189 -9.21 -9.22 -9.45
CA GLN A 189 -10.47 -9.82 -9.04
C GLN A 189 -10.63 -11.24 -9.58
N GLU A 190 -10.35 -11.44 -10.86
CA GLU A 190 -10.42 -12.76 -11.52
C GLU A 190 -9.49 -13.79 -10.84
N MET A 191 -8.28 -13.36 -10.47
CA MET A 191 -7.35 -14.24 -9.76
C MET A 191 -7.77 -14.51 -8.32
N ALA A 192 -8.30 -13.53 -7.59
CA ALA A 192 -8.78 -13.70 -6.21
C ALA A 192 -9.87 -14.78 -6.14
N GLU A 193 -10.84 -14.76 -7.06
CA GLU A 193 -11.92 -15.76 -7.13
C GLU A 193 -11.40 -17.17 -7.41
N ARG A 194 -10.39 -17.28 -8.29
CA ARG A 194 -9.76 -18.55 -8.65
C ARG A 194 -8.87 -19.11 -7.55
N LEU A 195 -8.20 -18.25 -6.78
CA LEU A 195 -7.20 -18.65 -5.79
C LEU A 195 -7.82 -19.16 -4.48
N LEU A 196 -8.92 -18.58 -4.04
CA LEU A 196 -9.56 -18.91 -2.76
C LEU A 196 -9.81 -20.41 -2.54
N PRO A 197 -10.34 -21.21 -3.51
CA PRO A 197 -10.54 -22.64 -3.32
C PRO A 197 -9.27 -23.45 -3.07
N TYR A 198 -8.13 -22.99 -3.55
CA TYR A 198 -6.84 -23.66 -3.35
C TYR A 198 -6.26 -23.35 -1.97
N LEU A 199 -6.34 -22.12 -1.52
CA LEU A 199 -5.87 -21.71 -0.18
C LEU A 199 -6.67 -22.39 0.95
N LEU A 200 -7.92 -22.79 0.71
CA LEU A 200 -8.75 -23.48 1.71
C LEU A 200 -8.58 -25.00 1.72
N ARG A 201 -7.75 -25.55 0.84
CA ARG A 201 -7.47 -27.00 0.77
C ARG A 201 -6.06 -27.34 1.27
N ALA A 202 -5.21 -26.31 1.36
CA ALA A 202 -3.87 -26.45 1.89
C ALA A 202 -3.89 -26.49 3.42
#